data_72e035d419b4c256d50ec3f48e4a3bbf
#
_entry.id   72e035d419b4c256d50ec3f48e4a3bbf
#
_cell.length_a   1.000
_cell.length_b   1.000
_cell.length_c   1.000
_cell.angle_alpha   90.00
_cell.angle_beta   90.00
_cell.angle_gamma   90.00
#
_symmetry.space_group_name_H-M   'P 1'
#
loop_
_entity.id
_entity.type
_entity.pdbx_description
1 polymer ?
#
loop_
_entity_poly.entity_id
_entity_poly.type
_entity_poly.pdbx_seq_one_letter_code
_entity_poly.pdbx_strand_id
1 'polypeptide(L)'
;MRQVPLIPVFCALTVSTTGLLSGIERDDGTSMRVTPSRKAIPVRPPSLLEAVRSGRSGILSLLLQAGADSDAGEEGWSGSLMLSLHGDWPYLHAREKREESAVHVAVLEGRTDVLAQLLTAGGSPTDKHPSGWNPLQLALQSGDQEAMKILLAHGADPRVKGAGERTSLDLALALESSPAELELLIKGGADPNQRGPDGRTAVQVLLAARDFERTGVLLRHGGKAGSALYNAVVEGDREIFGFLVGQGVRSEPGSKDPVLVAAVREGQAELVEHLLQAGIVQAAGLARRGREGQSALHLAVVMNRLDLCRLLLEAGADPNVSFSRPATGDFLARVRPVGYLKTHLKDDSRVTPLMAAADCGNLELAKLLMEHGAKRFIWTSRKSYYPIGFASRRNDVKMMQLLLGADPGNEERWLKVDLSEQKAWVYGKDDKELFSTRVSTGRKGYRTKTGEFVITNKNRHHVSNIYKGVRMPYFQRLSCGAVGFHEGYCPDYPASHGCLRVPRGNAAELWKITEPGDRVVIVP
;
A
#
# COMPACT_ATOMS: atom_id res chain seq x y z
N MET A 1 -26.05 25.50 -55.28
CA MET A 1 -27.46 25.84 -54.98
C MET A 1 -28.36 24.73 -55.53
N ARG A 2 -28.73 23.78 -54.70
CA ARG A 2 -29.74 22.77 -55.05
C ARG A 2 -31.03 23.23 -54.42
N GLN A 3 -32.02 23.54 -55.28
CA GLN A 3 -33.37 23.82 -54.85
C GLN A 3 -33.96 22.54 -54.22
N VAL A 4 -34.24 22.62 -52.93
CA VAL A 4 -35.03 21.60 -52.24
C VAL A 4 -36.48 21.95 -52.42
N PRO A 5 -37.36 21.04 -52.86
CA PRO A 5 -38.75 21.34 -53.06
C PRO A 5 -39.47 21.62 -51.74
N LEU A 6 -39.90 22.83 -51.54
CA LEU A 6 -40.65 23.34 -50.38
C LEU A 6 -42.08 22.74 -50.22
N ILE A 7 -42.53 21.94 -51.18
CA ILE A 7 -43.90 21.45 -51.27
C ILE A 7 -44.35 20.48 -50.13
N PRO A 8 -43.49 19.58 -49.58
CA PRO A 8 -43.92 18.67 -48.51
C PRO A 8 -44.18 19.33 -47.14
N VAL A 9 -43.42 20.41 -46.85
CA VAL A 9 -43.50 21.09 -45.52
C VAL A 9 -44.82 21.82 -45.35
N PHE A 10 -45.32 22.40 -46.44
CA PHE A 10 -46.59 23.13 -46.41
C PHE A 10 -47.82 22.22 -46.24
N CYS A 11 -47.79 21.01 -46.79
CA CYS A 11 -48.89 20.03 -46.62
C CYS A 11 -48.94 19.45 -45.20
N ALA A 12 -47.79 19.24 -44.54
CA ALA A 12 -47.75 18.68 -43.20
C ALA A 12 -48.24 19.67 -42.11
N LEU A 13 -47.95 20.96 -42.28
CA LEU A 13 -48.41 22.01 -41.36
C LEU A 13 -49.91 22.33 -41.53
N THR A 14 -50.47 22.14 -42.74
CA THR A 14 -51.95 22.39 -42.98
C THR A 14 -52.83 21.24 -42.55
N VAL A 15 -52.28 20.00 -42.45
CA VAL A 15 -53.09 18.83 -42.04
C VAL A 15 -53.32 18.80 -40.52
N SER A 16 -52.48 19.45 -39.71
CA SER A 16 -52.68 19.51 -38.25
C SER A 16 -53.64 20.65 -37.80
N THR A 17 -54.11 21.51 -38.69
CA THR A 17 -55.07 22.58 -38.42
C THR A 17 -56.45 22.25 -39.03
N THR A 18 -56.98 21.10 -38.66
CA THR A 18 -58.41 20.78 -38.95
C THR A 18 -59.34 21.76 -38.23
N GLY A 19 -59.74 22.81 -38.93
CA GLY A 19 -60.67 23.77 -38.37
C GLY A 19 -60.85 25.08 -39.15
N LEU A 20 -60.17 25.28 -40.28
CA LEU A 20 -60.30 26.58 -41.00
C LEU A 20 -60.48 26.45 -42.52
N LEU A 21 -61.39 25.66 -42.94
CA LEU A 21 -61.96 25.77 -44.29
C LEU A 21 -63.47 25.78 -44.16
N SER A 22 -64.03 26.96 -43.89
CA SER A 22 -65.44 27.19 -44.05
C SER A 22 -65.62 28.18 -45.19
N GLY A 23 -66.22 27.70 -46.30
CA GLY A 23 -66.68 28.53 -47.40
C GLY A 23 -66.04 28.22 -48.76
N ILE A 24 -66.48 27.19 -49.40
CA ILE A 24 -66.35 27.04 -50.84
C ILE A 24 -67.73 27.42 -51.43
N GLU A 25 -67.81 28.61 -51.95
CA GLU A 25 -68.97 28.97 -52.76
C GLU A 25 -68.63 28.76 -54.26
N ARG A 26 -69.56 28.12 -54.99
CA ARG A 26 -69.50 27.98 -56.44
C ARG A 26 -70.13 29.19 -57.04
N ASP A 27 -69.44 29.89 -57.85
CA ASP A 27 -70.03 30.83 -58.79
C ASP A 27 -70.05 30.20 -60.19
N ASP A 28 -71.04 30.56 -60.94
CA ASP A 28 -71.45 29.90 -62.18
C ASP A 28 -70.29 29.77 -63.19
N GLY A 29 -69.65 28.67 -63.12
CA GLY A 29 -69.16 28.01 -64.31
C GLY A 29 -67.77 28.35 -64.81
N THR A 30 -66.72 28.67 -64.05
CA THR A 30 -65.33 28.42 -64.59
C THR A 30 -64.17 28.77 -63.73
N SER A 31 -64.28 29.27 -62.52
CA SER A 31 -63.06 29.39 -61.66
C SER A 31 -63.40 29.25 -60.18
N MET A 32 -62.54 28.47 -59.47
CA MET A 32 -62.54 28.43 -58.01
C MET A 32 -61.79 29.66 -57.47
N ARG A 33 -62.51 30.54 -56.77
CA ARG A 33 -61.88 31.55 -55.94
C ARG A 33 -61.96 31.14 -54.47
N VAL A 34 -60.85 30.96 -53.86
CA VAL A 34 -60.71 30.81 -52.42
C VAL A 34 -60.65 32.21 -51.81
N THR A 35 -61.71 32.67 -51.13
CA THR A 35 -61.64 33.94 -50.38
C THR A 35 -61.08 33.65 -49.00
N PRO A 36 -60.04 34.33 -48.57
CA PRO A 36 -59.46 34.15 -47.24
C PRO A 36 -60.50 34.70 -46.21
N SER A 37 -60.91 33.88 -45.26
CA SER A 37 -61.73 34.28 -44.12
C SER A 37 -61.07 35.43 -43.36
N ARG A 38 -61.74 36.56 -43.18
CA ARG A 38 -61.24 37.78 -42.51
C ARG A 38 -60.99 37.60 -41.01
N LYS A 39 -60.93 36.40 -40.45
CA LYS A 39 -60.64 36.09 -39.08
C LYS A 39 -59.68 34.89 -38.97
N ALA A 40 -58.60 34.83 -39.74
CA ALA A 40 -57.51 33.94 -39.47
C ALA A 40 -56.73 34.53 -38.30
N ILE A 41 -56.90 33.96 -37.12
CA ILE A 41 -55.97 34.23 -36.02
C ILE A 41 -54.59 33.74 -36.53
N PRO A 42 -53.57 34.56 -36.59
CA PRO A 42 -52.23 34.10 -36.96
C PRO A 42 -51.75 33.09 -35.91
N VAL A 43 -51.80 31.81 -36.28
CA VAL A 43 -51.20 30.75 -35.44
C VAL A 43 -49.73 30.92 -35.57
N ARG A 44 -49.08 31.43 -34.52
CA ARG A 44 -47.62 31.53 -34.42
C ARG A 44 -47.09 30.08 -34.53
N PRO A 45 -46.18 29.79 -35.45
CA PRO A 45 -45.57 28.47 -35.49
C PRO A 45 -44.84 28.21 -34.15
N PRO A 46 -44.87 26.99 -33.61
CA PRO A 46 -44.23 26.67 -32.35
C PRO A 46 -42.70 26.94 -32.43
N SER A 47 -42.14 27.54 -31.41
CA SER A 47 -40.70 27.73 -31.33
C SER A 47 -39.98 26.38 -31.14
N LEU A 48 -38.71 26.32 -31.45
CA LEU A 48 -37.86 25.13 -31.20
C LEU A 48 -38.01 24.69 -29.74
N LEU A 49 -37.87 25.62 -28.81
CA LEU A 49 -38.04 25.36 -27.38
C LEU A 49 -39.41 24.87 -26.97
N GLU A 50 -40.48 25.37 -27.59
CA GLU A 50 -41.83 24.91 -27.37
C GLU A 50 -42.05 23.47 -27.90
N ALA A 51 -41.43 23.13 -29.04
CA ALA A 51 -41.41 21.76 -29.57
C ALA A 51 -40.62 20.83 -28.61
N VAL A 52 -39.50 21.27 -28.05
CA VAL A 52 -38.70 20.53 -27.05
C VAL A 52 -39.50 20.31 -25.77
N ARG A 53 -40.02 21.36 -25.14
CA ARG A 53 -40.85 21.28 -23.91
C ARG A 53 -42.08 20.40 -24.06
N SER A 54 -42.73 20.47 -25.21
CA SER A 54 -43.93 19.65 -25.50
C SER A 54 -43.62 18.21 -25.92
N GLY A 55 -42.33 17.85 -26.14
CA GLY A 55 -41.93 16.52 -26.61
C GLY A 55 -42.42 16.17 -28.02
N ARG A 56 -42.68 17.16 -28.85
CA ARG A 56 -43.18 16.96 -30.21
C ARG A 56 -42.03 16.69 -31.18
N SER A 57 -41.46 15.49 -31.12
CA SER A 57 -40.27 15.09 -31.90
C SER A 57 -40.45 15.24 -33.42
N GLY A 58 -41.66 15.03 -33.93
CA GLY A 58 -41.98 15.25 -35.36
C GLY A 58 -41.89 16.72 -35.78
N ILE A 59 -42.38 17.65 -34.95
CA ILE A 59 -42.28 19.09 -35.21
C ILE A 59 -40.83 19.54 -35.08
N LEU A 60 -40.14 19.05 -34.07
CA LEU A 60 -38.70 19.33 -33.89
C LEU A 60 -37.89 18.91 -35.13
N SER A 61 -38.10 17.70 -35.66
CA SER A 61 -37.42 17.24 -36.87
C SER A 61 -37.65 18.16 -38.06
N LEU A 62 -38.89 18.63 -38.23
CA LEU A 62 -39.22 19.56 -39.32
C LEU A 62 -38.54 20.93 -39.16
N LEU A 63 -38.51 21.46 -37.94
CA LEU A 63 -37.83 22.72 -37.62
C LEU A 63 -36.32 22.64 -37.85
N LEU A 64 -35.68 21.55 -37.41
CA LEU A 64 -34.25 21.33 -37.61
C LEU A 64 -33.90 21.12 -39.09
N GLN A 65 -34.72 20.37 -39.86
CA GLN A 65 -34.59 20.23 -41.33
C GLN A 65 -34.77 21.56 -42.10
N ALA A 66 -35.57 22.44 -41.53
CA ALA A 66 -35.77 23.78 -42.07
C ALA A 66 -34.64 24.77 -41.70
N GLY A 67 -33.64 24.32 -40.98
CA GLY A 67 -32.44 25.11 -40.60
C GLY A 67 -32.58 25.89 -39.30
N ALA A 68 -33.48 25.47 -38.40
CA ALA A 68 -33.50 26.06 -37.06
C ALA A 68 -32.19 25.76 -36.34
N ASP A 69 -31.66 26.74 -35.60
CA ASP A 69 -30.45 26.61 -34.84
C ASP A 69 -30.70 25.71 -33.61
N SER A 70 -30.00 24.57 -33.54
CA SER A 70 -30.12 23.59 -32.49
C SER A 70 -29.69 24.10 -31.11
N ASP A 71 -28.91 25.17 -31.07
CA ASP A 71 -28.42 25.83 -29.83
C ASP A 71 -29.21 27.10 -29.50
N ALA A 72 -30.26 27.42 -30.27
CA ALA A 72 -31.06 28.60 -30.03
C ALA A 72 -31.77 28.57 -28.65
N GLY A 73 -31.65 29.66 -27.90
CA GLY A 73 -32.41 29.94 -26.69
C GLY A 73 -33.84 30.47 -26.99
N GLU A 74 -34.56 30.95 -25.98
CA GLU A 74 -35.94 31.43 -26.10
C GLU A 74 -36.19 32.51 -27.18
N GLU A 75 -35.16 33.31 -27.51
CA GLU A 75 -35.23 34.36 -28.49
C GLU A 75 -34.54 34.03 -29.82
N GLY A 76 -33.99 32.83 -29.99
CA GLY A 76 -33.21 32.40 -31.14
C GLY A 76 -34.04 31.92 -32.33
N TRP A 77 -35.05 32.66 -32.73
CA TRP A 77 -35.61 32.52 -34.05
C TRP A 77 -34.64 33.07 -35.06
N SER A 78 -33.94 32.22 -35.79
CA SER A 78 -33.24 32.70 -36.97
C SER A 78 -34.31 33.23 -37.94
N GLY A 79 -34.27 34.52 -38.24
CA GLY A 79 -35.22 35.18 -39.11
C GLY A 79 -35.30 34.60 -40.53
N SER A 80 -34.47 33.61 -40.88
CA SER A 80 -34.43 32.96 -42.19
C SER A 80 -35.72 32.22 -42.56
N LEU A 81 -36.40 31.60 -41.61
CA LEU A 81 -37.61 30.86 -41.95
C LEU A 81 -38.83 31.78 -42.16
N MET A 82 -38.84 32.94 -41.48
CA MET A 82 -39.88 33.95 -41.64
C MET A 82 -39.72 34.80 -42.89
N LEU A 83 -38.49 35.11 -43.28
CA LEU A 83 -38.19 35.87 -44.51
C LEU A 83 -38.59 35.14 -45.80
N SER A 84 -38.68 33.81 -45.76
CA SER A 84 -39.10 32.97 -46.89
C SER A 84 -40.62 32.95 -47.10
N LEU A 85 -41.41 33.34 -46.09
CA LEU A 85 -42.87 33.19 -46.13
C LEU A 85 -43.64 34.53 -46.28
N HIS A 86 -43.12 35.67 -45.86
CA HIS A 86 -43.76 36.98 -46.01
C HIS A 86 -42.69 38.09 -46.02
N GLY A 87 -42.52 38.81 -47.13
CA GLY A 87 -41.74 40.02 -47.16
C GLY A 87 -42.31 41.09 -46.22
N ASP A 88 -41.47 41.79 -45.51
CA ASP A 88 -41.73 42.92 -44.62
C ASP A 88 -42.15 42.62 -43.17
N TRP A 89 -41.16 42.28 -42.33
CA TRP A 89 -41.26 42.49 -40.88
C TRP A 89 -40.05 43.27 -40.39
N PRO A 90 -40.25 44.32 -39.53
CA PRO A 90 -39.15 45.14 -39.05
C PRO A 90 -38.31 44.36 -38.02
N TYR A 91 -36.99 44.53 -38.17
CA TYR A 91 -35.94 44.01 -37.31
C TYR A 91 -36.17 44.36 -35.85
N LEU A 92 -36.25 43.37 -34.99
CA LEU A 92 -36.00 43.50 -33.59
C LEU A 92 -34.65 42.87 -33.31
N HIS A 93 -33.62 43.72 -33.28
CA HIS A 93 -32.32 43.38 -32.65
C HIS A 93 -32.46 43.46 -31.14
N ALA A 94 -32.71 42.33 -30.49
CA ALA A 94 -32.47 42.21 -29.07
C ALA A 94 -31.25 41.34 -28.87
N ARG A 95 -30.12 41.99 -28.58
CA ARG A 95 -28.89 41.38 -28.12
C ARG A 95 -29.04 41.27 -26.60
N GLU A 96 -29.61 40.16 -26.09
CA GLU A 96 -29.63 39.97 -24.65
C GLU A 96 -29.55 38.51 -24.25
N LYS A 97 -28.74 38.34 -23.18
CA LYS A 97 -28.59 37.20 -22.26
C LYS A 97 -28.61 35.82 -22.90
N ARG A 98 -27.52 35.11 -22.81
CA ARG A 98 -27.46 33.67 -23.08
C ARG A 98 -28.51 32.97 -22.22
N GLU A 99 -29.64 32.71 -22.76
CA GLU A 99 -30.72 31.94 -22.17
C GLU A 99 -30.42 30.43 -22.38
N GLU A 100 -31.23 29.59 -21.73
CA GLU A 100 -31.07 28.15 -21.82
C GLU A 100 -31.13 27.67 -23.28
N SER A 101 -30.13 26.95 -23.76
CA SER A 101 -30.20 26.37 -25.11
C SER A 101 -31.19 25.21 -25.15
N ALA A 102 -31.65 24.85 -26.35
CA ALA A 102 -32.58 23.73 -26.57
C ALA A 102 -32.02 22.41 -26.00
N VAL A 103 -30.70 22.20 -26.06
CA VAL A 103 -30.03 21.04 -25.45
C VAL A 103 -30.19 21.03 -23.94
N HIS A 104 -30.00 22.17 -23.25
CA HIS A 104 -30.20 22.26 -21.80
C HIS A 104 -31.65 21.98 -21.40
N VAL A 105 -32.63 22.57 -22.15
CA VAL A 105 -34.06 22.33 -21.89
C VAL A 105 -34.42 20.86 -22.09
N ALA A 106 -33.90 20.23 -23.16
CA ALA A 106 -34.15 18.80 -23.41
C ALA A 106 -33.67 17.91 -22.26
N VAL A 107 -32.48 18.24 -21.69
CA VAL A 107 -31.95 17.51 -20.53
C VAL A 107 -32.77 17.77 -19.27
N LEU A 108 -33.14 19.03 -18.98
CA LEU A 108 -33.91 19.39 -17.78
C LEU A 108 -35.33 18.80 -17.79
N GLU A 109 -35.93 18.67 -18.98
CA GLU A 109 -37.27 18.08 -19.16
C GLU A 109 -37.24 16.55 -19.35
N GLY A 110 -36.06 15.92 -19.30
CA GLY A 110 -35.90 14.47 -19.48
C GLY A 110 -36.28 13.96 -20.88
N ARG A 111 -36.17 14.80 -21.91
CA ARG A 111 -36.57 14.49 -23.29
C ARG A 111 -35.42 13.86 -24.06
N THR A 112 -35.10 12.61 -23.78
CA THR A 112 -33.96 11.92 -24.36
C THR A 112 -34.05 11.70 -25.87
N ASP A 113 -35.24 11.45 -26.41
CA ASP A 113 -35.51 11.36 -27.86
C ASP A 113 -35.24 12.68 -28.59
N VAL A 114 -35.66 13.78 -27.99
CA VAL A 114 -35.44 15.15 -28.48
C VAL A 114 -33.98 15.54 -28.36
N LEU A 115 -33.33 15.21 -27.23
CA LEU A 115 -31.92 15.43 -27.00
C LEU A 115 -31.05 14.79 -28.09
N ALA A 116 -31.31 13.52 -28.42
CA ALA A 116 -30.59 12.82 -29.48
C ALA A 116 -30.72 13.51 -30.85
N GLN A 117 -31.93 14.02 -31.19
CA GLN A 117 -32.17 14.75 -32.45
C GLN A 117 -31.41 16.08 -32.49
N LEU A 118 -31.41 16.86 -31.38
CA LEU A 118 -30.72 18.13 -31.28
C LEU A 118 -29.22 17.95 -31.45
N LEU A 119 -28.61 16.97 -30.76
CA LEU A 119 -27.19 16.69 -30.85
C LEU A 119 -26.78 16.17 -32.23
N THR A 120 -27.64 15.35 -32.89
CA THR A 120 -27.40 14.90 -34.26
C THR A 120 -27.47 16.07 -35.26
N ALA A 121 -28.30 17.09 -34.99
CA ALA A 121 -28.43 18.30 -35.81
C ALA A 121 -27.28 19.31 -35.57
N GLY A 122 -26.35 19.01 -34.67
CA GLY A 122 -25.18 19.87 -34.39
C GLY A 122 -25.28 20.69 -33.11
N GLY A 123 -26.28 20.43 -32.26
CA GLY A 123 -26.40 21.05 -30.94
C GLY A 123 -25.18 20.77 -30.09
N SER A 124 -24.73 21.73 -29.30
CA SER A 124 -23.53 21.63 -28.50
C SER A 124 -23.74 20.80 -27.21
N PRO A 125 -22.99 19.70 -27.01
CA PRO A 125 -23.07 18.93 -25.78
C PRO A 125 -22.28 19.54 -24.61
N THR A 126 -21.57 20.67 -24.84
CA THR A 126 -20.61 21.25 -23.89
C THR A 126 -20.90 22.68 -23.49
N ASP A 127 -21.85 23.34 -24.10
CA ASP A 127 -22.23 24.72 -23.77
C ASP A 127 -22.65 24.87 -22.32
N LYS A 128 -22.32 26.01 -21.73
CA LYS A 128 -22.66 26.24 -20.32
C LYS A 128 -24.05 26.88 -20.21
N HIS A 129 -24.88 26.26 -19.40
CA HIS A 129 -26.13 26.83 -18.89
C HIS A 129 -25.85 28.11 -18.06
N PRO A 130 -26.80 29.05 -17.93
CA PRO A 130 -26.65 30.22 -17.06
C PRO A 130 -26.25 29.90 -15.60
N SER A 131 -26.60 28.74 -15.10
CA SER A 131 -26.15 28.24 -13.79
C SER A 131 -24.65 27.87 -13.73
N GLY A 132 -23.96 27.86 -14.88
CA GLY A 132 -22.56 27.45 -15.01
C GLY A 132 -22.36 25.94 -15.24
N TRP A 133 -23.40 25.12 -15.23
CA TRP A 133 -23.35 23.70 -15.53
C TRP A 133 -23.39 23.44 -17.04
N ASN A 134 -22.72 22.38 -17.50
CA ASN A 134 -22.88 21.88 -18.86
C ASN A 134 -24.01 20.82 -18.92
N PRO A 135 -24.50 20.43 -20.12
CA PRO A 135 -25.59 19.45 -20.25
C PRO A 135 -25.34 18.12 -19.54
N LEU A 136 -24.08 17.61 -19.56
CA LEU A 136 -23.72 16.36 -18.88
C LEU A 136 -23.83 16.49 -17.35
N GLN A 137 -23.47 17.63 -16.80
CA GLN A 137 -23.60 17.90 -15.37
C GLN A 137 -25.04 18.08 -14.93
N LEU A 138 -25.90 18.66 -15.79
CA LEU A 138 -27.34 18.73 -15.54
C LEU A 138 -28.00 17.35 -15.58
N ALA A 139 -27.64 16.51 -16.56
CA ALA A 139 -28.12 15.12 -16.65
C ALA A 139 -27.67 14.31 -15.41
N LEU A 140 -26.47 14.54 -14.93
CA LEU A 140 -25.97 13.91 -13.71
C LEU A 140 -26.75 14.38 -12.47
N GLN A 141 -27.06 15.66 -12.36
CA GLN A 141 -27.83 16.23 -11.26
C GLN A 141 -29.28 15.67 -11.19
N SER A 142 -29.87 15.38 -12.36
CA SER A 142 -31.22 14.77 -12.45
C SER A 142 -31.16 13.25 -12.33
N GLY A 143 -29.99 12.61 -12.34
CA GLY A 143 -29.83 11.15 -12.34
C GLY A 143 -30.26 10.48 -13.66
N ASP A 144 -30.35 11.24 -14.76
CA ASP A 144 -30.77 10.73 -16.06
C ASP A 144 -29.58 10.04 -16.78
N GLN A 145 -29.44 8.75 -16.53
CA GLN A 145 -28.37 7.93 -17.11
C GLN A 145 -28.48 7.82 -18.64
N GLU A 146 -29.70 7.89 -19.20
CA GLU A 146 -29.91 7.81 -20.64
C GLU A 146 -29.46 9.11 -21.32
N ALA A 147 -29.82 10.25 -20.77
CA ALA A 147 -29.28 11.54 -21.21
C ALA A 147 -27.75 11.59 -21.13
N MET A 148 -27.16 11.09 -20.03
CA MET A 148 -25.69 10.99 -19.87
C MET A 148 -25.07 10.16 -21.01
N LYS A 149 -25.63 8.99 -21.33
CA LYS A 149 -25.10 8.13 -22.42
C LYS A 149 -25.17 8.85 -23.77
N ILE A 150 -26.29 9.48 -24.07
CA ILE A 150 -26.50 10.21 -25.32
C ILE A 150 -25.49 11.35 -25.42
N LEU A 151 -25.34 12.15 -24.38
CA LEU A 151 -24.38 13.28 -24.34
C LEU A 151 -22.94 12.81 -24.52
N LEU A 152 -22.51 11.76 -23.81
CA LEU A 152 -21.18 11.20 -23.94
C LEU A 152 -20.92 10.63 -25.34
N ALA A 153 -21.91 9.97 -25.94
CA ALA A 153 -21.81 9.46 -27.32
C ALA A 153 -21.67 10.56 -28.37
N HIS A 154 -22.19 11.77 -28.07
CA HIS A 154 -22.08 12.94 -28.96
C HIS A 154 -20.93 13.90 -28.56
N GLY A 155 -19.96 13.43 -27.74
CA GLY A 155 -18.71 14.14 -27.46
C GLY A 155 -18.75 15.09 -26.26
N ALA A 156 -19.71 14.95 -25.35
CA ALA A 156 -19.64 15.63 -24.07
C ALA A 156 -18.36 15.20 -23.31
N ASP A 157 -17.49 16.14 -22.93
CA ASP A 157 -16.27 15.85 -22.20
C ASP A 157 -16.53 15.96 -20.67
N PRO A 158 -16.48 14.85 -19.90
CA PRO A 158 -16.73 14.87 -18.46
C PRO A 158 -15.65 15.62 -17.66
N ARG A 159 -14.51 15.96 -18.28
CA ARG A 159 -13.41 16.71 -17.65
C ARG A 159 -13.64 18.22 -17.67
N VAL A 160 -14.60 18.70 -18.46
CA VAL A 160 -14.92 20.12 -18.52
C VAL A 160 -15.47 20.58 -17.16
N LYS A 161 -14.87 21.63 -16.64
CA LYS A 161 -15.28 22.22 -15.38
C LYS A 161 -16.52 23.10 -15.55
N GLY A 162 -17.49 22.87 -14.68
CA GLY A 162 -18.71 23.66 -14.58
C GLY A 162 -18.68 24.64 -13.41
N ALA A 163 -19.84 24.89 -12.82
CA ALA A 163 -19.98 25.76 -11.66
C ALA A 163 -19.10 25.31 -10.49
N GLY A 164 -18.41 26.25 -9.86
CA GLY A 164 -17.49 26.00 -8.74
C GLY A 164 -16.23 25.23 -9.13
N GLU A 165 -15.79 25.32 -10.40
CA GLU A 165 -14.59 24.67 -10.92
C GLU A 165 -14.61 23.13 -10.79
N ARG A 166 -15.80 22.52 -10.72
CA ARG A 166 -15.99 21.08 -10.55
C ARG A 166 -16.15 20.37 -11.89
N THR A 167 -15.47 19.24 -12.05
CA THR A 167 -15.70 18.31 -13.16
C THR A 167 -16.96 17.49 -12.91
N SER A 168 -17.41 16.72 -13.93
CA SER A 168 -18.54 15.81 -13.73
C SER A 168 -18.27 14.74 -12.69
N LEU A 169 -17.00 14.26 -12.54
CA LEU A 169 -16.64 13.32 -11.50
C LEU A 169 -16.70 13.95 -10.10
N ASP A 170 -16.23 15.19 -9.93
CA ASP A 170 -16.32 15.90 -8.64
C ASP A 170 -17.78 16.12 -8.22
N LEU A 171 -18.63 16.41 -9.20
CA LEU A 171 -20.08 16.57 -8.98
C LEU A 171 -20.74 15.25 -8.60
N ALA A 172 -20.40 14.15 -9.29
CA ALA A 172 -20.90 12.82 -8.99
C ALA A 172 -20.57 12.36 -7.56
N LEU A 173 -19.38 12.69 -7.08
CA LEU A 173 -19.00 12.42 -5.69
C LEU A 173 -19.84 13.25 -4.71
N ALA A 174 -20.07 14.52 -5.01
CA ALA A 174 -20.83 15.43 -4.16
C ALA A 174 -22.33 15.10 -4.11
N LEU A 175 -22.88 14.55 -5.19
CA LEU A 175 -24.29 14.12 -5.30
C LEU A 175 -24.50 12.68 -4.84
N GLU A 176 -23.44 11.98 -4.40
CA GLU A 176 -23.50 10.57 -4.06
C GLU A 176 -24.07 9.69 -5.19
N SER A 177 -23.74 10.05 -6.43
CA SER A 177 -24.22 9.36 -7.64
C SER A 177 -23.97 7.86 -7.60
N SER A 178 -24.85 7.11 -8.27
CA SER A 178 -24.79 5.65 -8.31
C SER A 178 -23.49 5.11 -8.91
N PRO A 179 -23.09 3.86 -8.59
CA PRO A 179 -21.96 3.18 -9.24
C PRO A 179 -22.05 3.17 -10.77
N ALA A 180 -23.27 3.04 -11.32
CA ALA A 180 -23.50 3.03 -12.77
C ALA A 180 -23.21 4.39 -13.42
N GLU A 181 -23.59 5.49 -12.77
CA GLU A 181 -23.30 6.86 -13.25
C GLU A 181 -21.79 7.14 -13.23
N LEU A 182 -21.09 6.73 -12.15
CA LEU A 182 -19.63 6.81 -12.09
C LEU A 182 -18.97 6.02 -13.23
N GLU A 183 -19.46 4.81 -13.49
CA GLU A 183 -18.93 3.97 -14.56
C GLU A 183 -19.14 4.62 -15.94
N LEU A 184 -20.31 5.23 -16.18
CA LEU A 184 -20.60 5.97 -17.41
C LEU A 184 -19.63 7.14 -17.60
N LEU A 185 -19.39 7.94 -16.55
CA LEU A 185 -18.45 9.07 -16.62
C LEU A 185 -17.02 8.62 -16.94
N ILE A 186 -16.56 7.54 -16.31
CA ILE A 186 -15.19 7.04 -16.54
C ILE A 186 -15.06 6.47 -17.95
N LYS A 187 -16.04 5.67 -18.41
CA LYS A 187 -16.07 5.17 -19.80
C LYS A 187 -16.16 6.31 -20.81
N GLY A 188 -16.79 7.42 -20.45
CA GLY A 188 -16.88 8.65 -21.25
C GLY A 188 -15.60 9.49 -21.21
N GLY A 189 -14.56 9.09 -20.48
CA GLY A 189 -13.26 9.77 -20.47
C GLY A 189 -12.95 10.60 -19.23
N ALA A 190 -13.74 10.50 -18.16
CA ALA A 190 -13.36 11.09 -16.87
C ALA A 190 -12.08 10.41 -16.32
N ASP A 191 -11.14 11.19 -15.80
CA ASP A 191 -9.93 10.65 -15.19
C ASP A 191 -10.21 10.23 -13.74
N PRO A 192 -10.18 8.92 -13.40
CA PRO A 192 -10.42 8.45 -12.05
C PRO A 192 -9.33 8.86 -11.05
N ASN A 193 -8.21 9.40 -11.55
CA ASN A 193 -7.06 9.82 -10.75
C ASN A 193 -6.93 11.33 -10.61
N GLN A 194 -7.84 12.09 -11.22
CA GLN A 194 -7.83 13.54 -11.03
C GLN A 194 -7.98 13.91 -9.56
N ARG A 195 -7.43 15.05 -9.19
CA ARG A 195 -7.61 15.61 -7.85
C ARG A 195 -8.76 16.59 -7.85
N GLY A 196 -9.67 16.40 -6.91
CA GLY A 196 -10.77 17.32 -6.68
C GLY A 196 -10.30 18.65 -6.07
N PRO A 197 -11.24 19.57 -5.81
CA PRO A 197 -10.94 20.89 -5.23
C PRO A 197 -10.21 20.83 -3.89
N ASP A 198 -10.39 19.75 -3.11
CA ASP A 198 -9.73 19.50 -1.83
C ASP A 198 -8.34 18.84 -1.96
N GLY A 199 -7.87 18.62 -3.19
CA GLY A 199 -6.59 17.98 -3.50
C GLY A 199 -6.58 16.46 -3.37
N ARG A 200 -7.69 15.83 -2.95
CA ARG A 200 -7.83 14.37 -2.85
C ARG A 200 -8.31 13.77 -4.17
N THR A 201 -7.96 12.51 -4.42
CA THR A 201 -8.52 11.74 -5.54
C THR A 201 -9.89 11.17 -5.14
N ALA A 202 -10.72 10.83 -6.14
CA ALA A 202 -12.02 10.19 -5.94
C ALA A 202 -11.92 8.93 -5.06
N VAL A 203 -10.90 8.09 -5.29
CA VAL A 203 -10.63 6.90 -4.46
C VAL A 203 -10.38 7.27 -2.99
N GLN A 204 -9.62 8.33 -2.73
CA GLN A 204 -9.36 8.77 -1.35
C GLN A 204 -10.60 9.33 -0.65
N VAL A 205 -11.47 10.01 -1.39
CA VAL A 205 -12.73 10.53 -0.84
C VAL A 205 -13.67 9.39 -0.47
N LEU A 206 -13.88 8.44 -1.40
CA LEU A 206 -14.80 7.32 -1.19
C LEU A 206 -14.30 6.33 -0.13
N LEU A 207 -12.99 6.06 -0.05
CA LEU A 207 -12.42 5.25 1.04
C LEU A 207 -12.63 5.90 2.41
N ALA A 208 -12.47 7.22 2.51
CA ALA A 208 -12.74 7.93 3.77
C ALA A 208 -14.23 7.88 4.17
N ALA A 209 -15.13 7.82 3.19
CA ALA A 209 -16.58 7.64 3.40
C ALA A 209 -16.97 6.16 3.59
N ARG A 210 -16.02 5.21 3.49
CA ARG A 210 -16.25 3.74 3.51
C ARG A 210 -17.20 3.25 2.41
N ASP A 211 -17.24 3.96 1.29
CA ASP A 211 -18.03 3.55 0.13
C ASP A 211 -17.21 2.61 -0.75
N PHE A 212 -17.25 1.34 -0.42
CA PHE A 212 -16.49 0.31 -1.11
C PHE A 212 -17.05 -0.04 -2.49
N GLU A 213 -18.36 0.15 -2.70
CA GLU A 213 -18.99 -0.15 -3.98
C GLU A 213 -18.51 0.81 -5.06
N ARG A 214 -18.65 2.12 -4.83
CA ARG A 214 -18.18 3.17 -5.75
C ARG A 214 -16.66 3.17 -5.87
N THR A 215 -15.93 2.92 -4.78
CA THR A 215 -14.47 2.77 -4.82
C THR A 215 -14.05 1.61 -5.74
N GLY A 216 -14.76 0.48 -5.67
CA GLY A 216 -14.50 -0.68 -6.52
C GLY A 216 -14.68 -0.36 -8.00
N VAL A 217 -15.67 0.46 -8.37
CA VAL A 217 -15.82 0.94 -9.76
C VAL A 217 -14.58 1.71 -10.20
N LEU A 218 -14.13 2.68 -9.41
CA LEU A 218 -12.96 3.48 -9.75
C LEU A 218 -11.70 2.62 -9.91
N LEU A 219 -11.46 1.69 -8.99
CA LEU A 219 -10.28 0.81 -9.03
C LEU A 219 -10.28 -0.10 -10.27
N ARG A 220 -11.43 -0.70 -10.62
CA ARG A 220 -11.57 -1.52 -11.85
C ARG A 220 -11.27 -0.76 -13.13
N HIS A 221 -11.51 0.54 -13.13
CA HIS A 221 -11.29 1.42 -14.28
C HIS A 221 -9.98 2.24 -14.17
N GLY A 222 -8.98 1.73 -13.42
CA GLY A 222 -7.64 2.32 -13.38
C GLY A 222 -7.44 3.42 -12.34
N GLY A 223 -8.40 3.59 -11.43
CA GLY A 223 -8.22 4.43 -10.25
C GLY A 223 -7.08 3.89 -9.37
N LYS A 224 -6.21 4.77 -8.89
CA LYS A 224 -5.07 4.40 -8.06
C LYS A 224 -5.40 4.58 -6.59
N ALA A 225 -5.17 3.55 -5.81
CA ALA A 225 -5.33 3.62 -4.36
C ALA A 225 -4.25 4.51 -3.69
N GLY A 226 -3.13 4.79 -4.38
CA GLY A 226 -2.04 5.59 -3.85
C GLY A 226 -1.51 5.02 -2.54
N SER A 227 -1.41 5.87 -1.51
CA SER A 227 -0.97 5.44 -0.17
C SER A 227 -2.06 4.77 0.67
N ALA A 228 -3.28 4.52 0.15
CA ALA A 228 -4.40 4.04 0.96
C ALA A 228 -4.11 2.70 1.65
N LEU A 229 -3.47 1.75 0.94
CA LEU A 229 -3.08 0.47 1.52
C LEU A 229 -2.06 0.65 2.66
N TYR A 230 -1.09 1.55 2.50
CA TYR A 230 -0.13 1.89 3.54
C TYR A 230 -0.80 2.54 4.76
N ASN A 231 -1.70 3.50 4.52
CA ASN A 231 -2.44 4.18 5.58
C ASN A 231 -3.32 3.19 6.37
N ALA A 232 -4.05 2.32 5.67
CA ALA A 232 -4.86 1.28 6.31
C ALA A 232 -4.02 0.38 7.23
N VAL A 233 -2.80 0.04 6.82
CA VAL A 233 -1.87 -0.73 7.67
C VAL A 233 -1.40 0.07 8.88
N VAL A 234 -1.02 1.34 8.70
CA VAL A 234 -0.53 2.19 9.80
C VAL A 234 -1.63 2.46 10.83
N GLU A 235 -2.86 2.69 10.35
CA GLU A 235 -4.02 2.97 11.19
C GLU A 235 -4.65 1.69 11.78
N GLY A 236 -4.25 0.51 11.28
CA GLY A 236 -4.82 -0.78 11.68
C GLY A 236 -6.24 -1.00 11.14
N ASP A 237 -6.63 -0.29 10.08
CA ASP A 237 -7.96 -0.39 9.47
C ASP A 237 -8.08 -1.66 8.63
N ARG A 238 -8.58 -2.73 9.27
CA ARG A 238 -8.71 -4.06 8.64
C ARG A 238 -9.75 -4.10 7.53
N GLU A 239 -10.77 -3.26 7.62
CA GLU A 239 -11.86 -3.23 6.63
C GLU A 239 -11.37 -2.63 5.31
N ILE A 240 -10.78 -1.43 5.36
CA ILE A 240 -10.16 -0.81 4.17
C ILE A 240 -9.03 -1.69 3.64
N PHE A 241 -8.19 -2.25 4.52
CA PHE A 241 -7.14 -3.16 4.12
C PHE A 241 -7.68 -4.38 3.36
N GLY A 242 -8.65 -5.10 3.95
CA GLY A 242 -9.26 -6.29 3.34
C GLY A 242 -9.92 -5.99 2.00
N PHE A 243 -10.63 -4.86 1.90
CA PHE A 243 -11.23 -4.40 0.65
C PHE A 243 -10.17 -4.14 -0.42
N LEU A 244 -9.13 -3.35 -0.12
CA LEU A 244 -8.08 -3.03 -1.09
C LEU A 244 -7.32 -4.27 -1.57
N VAL A 245 -7.01 -5.19 -0.65
CA VAL A 245 -6.39 -6.48 -0.99
C VAL A 245 -7.31 -7.31 -1.89
N GLY A 246 -8.60 -7.39 -1.58
CA GLY A 246 -9.61 -8.06 -2.40
C GLY A 246 -9.77 -7.47 -3.79
N GLN A 247 -9.53 -6.17 -3.96
CA GLN A 247 -9.49 -5.51 -5.27
C GLN A 247 -8.14 -5.69 -6.01
N GLY A 248 -7.20 -6.46 -5.44
CA GLY A 248 -5.89 -6.70 -6.05
C GLY A 248 -4.92 -5.52 -5.97
N VAL A 249 -5.19 -4.55 -5.11
CA VAL A 249 -4.28 -3.42 -4.89
C VAL A 249 -2.98 -3.93 -4.29
N ARG A 250 -1.87 -3.61 -4.92
CA ARG A 250 -0.51 -3.99 -4.50
C ARG A 250 0.24 -2.77 -3.99
N SER A 251 1.27 -3.00 -3.16
CA SER A 251 2.20 -1.96 -2.74
C SER A 251 2.87 -1.31 -3.96
N GLU A 252 2.86 0.02 -4.04
CA GLU A 252 3.47 0.73 -5.15
C GLU A 252 4.98 0.44 -5.24
N PRO A 253 5.49 0.07 -6.42
CA PRO A 253 6.93 -0.03 -6.65
C PRO A 253 7.58 1.34 -6.43
N GLY A 254 8.61 1.42 -5.58
CA GLY A 254 9.33 2.66 -5.32
C GLY A 254 8.89 3.44 -4.06
N SER A 255 7.87 2.99 -3.33
CA SER A 255 7.57 3.54 -2.00
C SER A 255 8.80 3.47 -1.11
N LYS A 256 9.16 4.60 -0.46
CA LYS A 256 10.27 4.65 0.52
C LYS A 256 10.00 3.79 1.75
N ASP A 257 8.74 3.47 2.00
CA ASP A 257 8.31 2.67 3.15
C ASP A 257 7.36 1.56 2.68
N PRO A 258 7.89 0.36 2.39
CA PRO A 258 7.08 -0.76 1.97
C PRO A 258 6.00 -1.12 2.97
N VAL A 259 4.81 -1.48 2.50
CA VAL A 259 3.65 -1.81 3.34
C VAL A 259 3.96 -2.93 4.35
N LEU A 260 4.73 -3.95 3.96
CA LEU A 260 5.15 -5.02 4.87
C LEU A 260 6.01 -4.50 6.02
N VAL A 261 6.95 -3.58 5.74
CA VAL A 261 7.81 -2.98 6.77
C VAL A 261 6.98 -2.13 7.73
N ALA A 262 5.97 -1.40 7.19
CA ALA A 262 5.03 -0.65 8.01
C ALA A 262 4.19 -1.57 8.91
N ALA A 263 3.61 -2.65 8.37
CA ALA A 263 2.82 -3.62 9.12
C ALA A 263 3.61 -4.24 10.29
N VAL A 264 4.86 -4.63 10.04
CA VAL A 264 5.76 -5.15 11.09
C VAL A 264 6.10 -4.07 12.12
N ARG A 265 6.37 -2.83 11.68
CA ARG A 265 6.67 -1.72 12.58
C ARG A 265 5.54 -1.43 13.55
N GLU A 266 4.31 -1.48 13.08
CA GLU A 266 3.11 -1.27 13.90
C GLU A 266 2.69 -2.55 14.65
N GLY A 267 3.41 -3.66 14.47
CA GLY A 267 3.18 -4.92 15.18
C GLY A 267 1.92 -5.67 14.74
N GLN A 268 1.41 -5.40 13.54
CA GLN A 268 0.15 -5.91 13.00
C GLN A 268 0.33 -7.33 12.41
N ALA A 269 0.45 -8.35 13.27
CA ALA A 269 0.76 -9.72 12.83
C ALA A 269 -0.26 -10.29 11.83
N GLU A 270 -1.54 -10.09 12.06
CA GLU A 270 -2.62 -10.55 11.17
C GLU A 270 -2.52 -9.89 9.77
N LEU A 271 -2.21 -8.59 9.72
CA LEU A 271 -2.04 -7.90 8.43
C LEU A 271 -0.77 -8.37 7.71
N VAL A 272 0.31 -8.67 8.45
CA VAL A 272 1.53 -9.27 7.88
C VAL A 272 1.20 -10.62 7.25
N GLU A 273 0.49 -11.48 7.97
CA GLU A 273 0.06 -12.78 7.47
C GLU A 273 -0.78 -12.66 6.20
N HIS A 274 -1.79 -11.80 6.19
CA HIS A 274 -2.61 -11.56 5.00
C HIS A 274 -1.82 -11.00 3.81
N LEU A 275 -0.87 -10.06 4.04
CA LEU A 275 -0.01 -9.53 2.98
C LEU A 275 0.84 -10.62 2.32
N LEU A 276 1.32 -11.58 3.11
CA LEU A 276 2.13 -12.70 2.64
C LEU A 276 1.27 -13.75 1.92
N GLN A 277 0.14 -14.15 2.49
CA GLN A 277 -0.78 -15.15 1.92
C GLN A 277 -1.43 -14.67 0.61
N ALA A 278 -1.83 -13.42 0.54
CA ALA A 278 -2.42 -12.82 -0.68
C ALA A 278 -1.39 -12.60 -1.81
N GLY A 279 -0.11 -12.92 -1.60
CA GLY A 279 0.95 -12.72 -2.59
C GLY A 279 1.20 -11.27 -2.98
N ILE A 280 0.78 -10.32 -2.14
CA ILE A 280 1.01 -8.88 -2.35
C ILE A 280 2.49 -8.57 -2.24
N VAL A 281 3.17 -9.27 -1.35
CA VAL A 281 4.61 -9.17 -1.15
C VAL A 281 5.28 -10.41 -1.74
N GLN A 282 5.98 -10.21 -2.84
CA GLN A 282 6.81 -11.25 -3.46
C GLN A 282 8.15 -11.39 -2.71
N ALA A 283 8.91 -12.46 -2.99
CA ALA A 283 10.22 -12.73 -2.37
C ALA A 283 11.17 -11.51 -2.37
N ALA A 284 11.24 -10.77 -3.48
CA ALA A 284 12.02 -9.54 -3.57
C ALA A 284 11.53 -8.44 -2.59
N GLY A 285 10.26 -8.46 -2.23
CA GLY A 285 9.66 -7.52 -1.28
C GLY A 285 10.08 -7.76 0.16
N LEU A 286 10.42 -9.00 0.53
CA LEU A 286 10.88 -9.36 1.88
C LEU A 286 12.22 -8.70 2.24
N ALA A 287 13.10 -8.51 1.24
CA ALA A 287 14.40 -7.87 1.41
C ALA A 287 14.31 -6.32 1.36
N ARG A 288 13.18 -5.75 0.93
CA ARG A 288 13.03 -4.28 0.83
C ARG A 288 13.16 -3.62 2.19
N ARG A 289 13.85 -2.50 2.18
CA ARG A 289 14.11 -1.70 3.38
C ARG A 289 13.13 -0.54 3.44
N GLY A 290 12.64 -0.25 4.64
CA GLY A 290 11.76 0.88 4.90
C GLY A 290 12.52 2.19 5.14
N ARG A 291 11.79 3.20 5.56
CA ARG A 291 12.32 4.54 5.86
C ARG A 291 13.47 4.55 6.88
N GLU A 292 13.51 3.56 7.76
CA GLU A 292 14.57 3.38 8.76
C GLU A 292 15.81 2.64 8.20
N GLY A 293 15.80 2.31 6.90
CA GLY A 293 16.88 1.59 6.23
C GLY A 293 16.94 0.10 6.56
N GLN A 294 15.94 -0.45 7.24
CA GLN A 294 15.90 -1.84 7.69
C GLN A 294 14.76 -2.62 7.05
N SER A 295 14.93 -3.92 6.86
CA SER A 295 13.87 -4.80 6.37
C SER A 295 12.87 -5.16 7.49
N ALA A 296 11.74 -5.78 7.09
CA ALA A 296 10.73 -6.28 8.02
C ALA A 296 11.33 -7.24 9.06
N LEU A 297 12.18 -8.19 8.64
CA LEU A 297 12.81 -9.14 9.56
C LEU A 297 13.70 -8.45 10.61
N HIS A 298 14.45 -7.40 10.21
CA HIS A 298 15.26 -6.65 11.16
C HIS A 298 14.42 -5.98 12.26
N LEU A 299 13.28 -5.39 11.90
CA LEU A 299 12.35 -4.80 12.86
C LEU A 299 11.76 -5.86 13.78
N ALA A 300 11.24 -6.95 13.22
CA ALA A 300 10.66 -8.05 14.02
C ALA A 300 11.66 -8.60 15.05
N VAL A 301 12.91 -8.80 14.66
CA VAL A 301 13.98 -9.31 15.54
C VAL A 301 14.30 -8.33 16.67
N VAL A 302 14.50 -7.03 16.39
CA VAL A 302 14.84 -6.06 17.44
C VAL A 302 13.66 -5.74 18.36
N MET A 303 12.44 -5.88 17.86
CA MET A 303 11.21 -5.81 18.64
C MET A 303 10.94 -7.09 19.45
N ASN A 304 11.75 -8.12 19.24
CA ASN A 304 11.63 -9.43 19.87
C ASN A 304 10.26 -10.11 19.65
N ARG A 305 9.68 -9.92 18.44
CA ARG A 305 8.38 -10.49 18.04
C ARG A 305 8.61 -11.81 17.31
N LEU A 306 8.56 -12.91 18.09
CA LEU A 306 8.78 -14.27 17.57
C LEU A 306 7.72 -14.66 16.52
N ASP A 307 6.48 -14.26 16.73
CA ASP A 307 5.35 -14.46 15.80
C ASP A 307 5.64 -13.85 14.41
N LEU A 308 6.03 -12.57 14.38
CA LEU A 308 6.38 -11.88 13.13
C LEU A 308 7.63 -12.47 12.47
N CYS A 309 8.65 -12.85 13.28
CA CYS A 309 9.84 -13.50 12.75
C CYS A 309 9.50 -14.82 12.06
N ARG A 310 8.63 -15.64 12.67
CA ARG A 310 8.17 -16.90 12.10
C ARG A 310 7.49 -16.69 10.75
N LEU A 311 6.47 -15.81 10.69
CA LEU A 311 5.76 -15.49 9.44
C LEU A 311 6.71 -15.05 8.31
N LEU A 312 7.68 -14.19 8.63
CA LEU A 312 8.62 -13.67 7.64
C LEU A 312 9.60 -14.75 7.17
N LEU A 313 10.10 -15.59 8.06
CA LEU A 313 11.05 -16.65 7.73
C LEU A 313 10.38 -17.77 6.94
N GLU A 314 9.17 -18.18 7.30
CA GLU A 314 8.35 -19.14 6.54
C GLU A 314 8.02 -18.61 5.14
N ALA A 315 7.86 -17.30 4.98
CA ALA A 315 7.70 -16.66 3.68
C ALA A 315 9.01 -16.55 2.86
N GLY A 316 10.16 -16.98 3.43
CA GLY A 316 11.45 -16.99 2.75
C GLY A 316 12.33 -15.75 2.96
N ALA A 317 12.12 -14.98 4.04
CA ALA A 317 13.03 -13.90 4.38
C ALA A 317 14.43 -14.46 4.71
N ASP A 318 15.50 -13.84 4.18
CA ASP A 318 16.88 -14.26 4.44
C ASP A 318 17.30 -13.99 5.89
N PRO A 319 17.54 -15.04 6.71
CA PRO A 319 17.95 -14.89 8.10
C PRO A 319 19.39 -14.34 8.28
N ASN A 320 20.15 -14.24 7.18
CA ASN A 320 21.53 -13.75 7.20
C ASN A 320 21.67 -12.31 6.69
N VAL A 321 20.56 -11.67 6.31
CA VAL A 321 20.57 -10.29 5.84
C VAL A 321 21.20 -9.38 6.91
N SER A 322 22.17 -8.55 6.50
CA SER A 322 22.83 -7.63 7.42
C SER A 322 22.01 -6.37 7.65
N PHE A 323 21.98 -5.88 8.89
CA PHE A 323 21.45 -4.57 9.20
C PHE A 323 22.12 -3.46 8.37
N SER A 324 21.37 -2.44 7.98
CA SER A 324 21.91 -1.26 7.32
C SER A 324 22.79 -0.46 8.28
N ARG A 325 23.79 0.22 7.71
CA ARG A 325 24.71 1.04 8.45
C ARG A 325 24.92 2.41 7.78
N PRO A 326 25.01 3.48 8.58
CA PRO A 326 24.69 3.54 10.00
C PRO A 326 23.21 3.32 10.23
N ALA A 327 22.83 2.70 11.35
CA ALA A 327 21.44 2.61 11.72
C ALA A 327 20.90 3.99 12.10
N THR A 328 19.66 4.30 11.68
CA THR A 328 19.02 5.58 11.99
C THR A 328 18.71 5.72 13.48
N GLY A 329 18.55 6.96 13.95
CA GLY A 329 18.18 7.25 15.34
C GLY A 329 16.86 6.58 15.72
N ASP A 330 15.86 6.65 14.85
CA ASP A 330 14.54 6.07 15.06
C ASP A 330 14.60 4.53 15.20
N PHE A 331 15.38 3.88 14.36
CA PHE A 331 15.61 2.43 14.49
C PHE A 331 16.33 2.08 15.79
N LEU A 332 17.39 2.83 16.13
CA LEU A 332 18.16 2.60 17.35
C LEU A 332 17.33 2.82 18.63
N ALA A 333 16.29 3.66 18.58
CA ALA A 333 15.35 3.82 19.68
C ALA A 333 14.52 2.55 19.95
N ARG A 334 14.26 1.74 18.92
CA ARG A 334 13.54 0.46 19.05
C ARG A 334 14.42 -0.67 19.59
N VAL A 335 15.74 -0.57 19.41
CA VAL A 335 16.68 -1.56 19.95
C VAL A 335 16.69 -1.44 21.47
N ARG A 336 16.49 -2.55 22.17
CA ARG A 336 16.49 -2.58 23.64
C ARG A 336 17.80 -1.95 24.18
N PRO A 337 17.73 -1.16 25.26
CA PRO A 337 18.87 -0.43 25.78
C PRO A 337 19.96 -1.33 26.38
N VAL A 338 19.65 -2.60 26.65
CA VAL A 338 20.56 -3.56 27.31
C VAL A 338 21.27 -4.37 26.24
N GLY A 339 22.58 -4.20 26.10
CA GLY A 339 23.41 -5.04 25.23
C GLY A 339 24.37 -4.27 24.33
N TYR A 340 25.21 -5.03 23.63
CA TYR A 340 26.24 -4.52 22.73
C TYR A 340 25.73 -4.25 21.31
N LEU A 341 24.56 -4.77 20.94
CA LEU A 341 23.96 -4.64 19.61
C LEU A 341 23.91 -3.18 19.16
N LYS A 342 23.42 -2.29 20.02
CA LYS A 342 23.26 -0.86 19.71
C LYS A 342 24.58 -0.20 19.31
N THR A 343 25.68 -0.55 19.97
CA THR A 343 27.01 -0.06 19.64
C THR A 343 27.48 -0.58 18.28
N HIS A 344 27.29 -1.88 18.00
CA HIS A 344 27.65 -2.47 16.72
C HIS A 344 26.82 -1.93 15.57
N LEU A 345 25.52 -1.68 15.77
CA LEU A 345 24.65 -1.08 14.75
C LEU A 345 25.05 0.36 14.39
N LYS A 346 25.69 1.10 15.31
CA LYS A 346 26.23 2.44 15.03
C LYS A 346 27.52 2.38 14.22
N ASP A 347 28.44 1.49 14.60
CA ASP A 347 29.84 1.58 14.19
C ASP A 347 30.30 0.42 13.30
N ASP A 348 29.57 -0.67 13.24
CA ASP A 348 30.00 -1.91 12.58
C ASP A 348 29.07 -2.31 11.43
N SER A 349 29.52 -3.18 10.55
CA SER A 349 28.73 -3.76 9.46
C SER A 349 28.71 -5.29 9.58
N ARG A 350 27.85 -5.93 8.78
CA ARG A 350 27.60 -7.37 8.81
C ARG A 350 27.00 -7.87 10.13
N VAL A 351 26.34 -6.98 10.87
CA VAL A 351 25.50 -7.40 12.00
C VAL A 351 24.29 -8.15 11.45
N THR A 352 24.01 -9.35 11.97
CA THR A 352 22.94 -10.23 11.48
C THR A 352 21.80 -10.37 12.50
N PRO A 353 20.61 -10.84 12.08
CA PRO A 353 19.49 -11.16 12.98
C PRO A 353 19.89 -12.10 14.13
N LEU A 354 20.73 -13.12 13.87
CA LEU A 354 21.18 -14.06 14.90
C LEU A 354 22.03 -13.37 15.99
N MET A 355 22.84 -12.36 15.62
CA MET A 355 23.58 -11.55 16.60
C MET A 355 22.63 -10.75 17.49
N ALA A 356 21.54 -10.22 16.91
CA ALA A 356 20.53 -9.51 17.67
C ALA A 356 19.75 -10.43 18.61
N ALA A 357 19.37 -11.63 18.17
CA ALA A 357 18.75 -12.64 19.01
C ALA A 357 19.66 -13.05 20.19
N ALA A 358 20.97 -13.23 19.94
CA ALA A 358 21.96 -13.55 20.96
C ALA A 358 22.16 -12.39 21.96
N ASP A 359 22.16 -11.12 21.49
CA ASP A 359 22.25 -9.94 22.36
C ASP A 359 20.97 -9.75 23.21
N CYS A 360 19.80 -10.10 22.68
CA CYS A 360 18.53 -10.09 23.41
C CYS A 360 18.40 -11.25 24.41
N GLY A 361 19.16 -12.35 24.24
CA GLY A 361 19.03 -13.57 25.02
C GLY A 361 17.76 -14.37 24.72
N ASN A 362 17.16 -14.21 23.53
CA ASN A 362 15.98 -14.96 23.13
C ASN A 362 16.40 -16.27 22.45
N LEU A 363 16.40 -17.35 23.24
CA LEU A 363 16.81 -18.68 22.77
C LEU A 363 15.90 -19.23 21.67
N GLU A 364 14.58 -19.05 21.80
CA GLU A 364 13.60 -19.52 20.83
C GLU A 364 13.74 -18.77 19.49
N LEU A 365 13.98 -17.47 19.53
CA LEU A 365 14.24 -16.70 18.33
C LEU A 365 15.55 -17.14 17.65
N ALA A 366 16.59 -17.43 18.44
CA ALA A 366 17.86 -17.92 17.89
C ALA A 366 17.69 -19.32 17.24
N LYS A 367 16.93 -20.22 17.88
CA LYS A 367 16.57 -21.53 17.31
C LYS A 367 15.83 -21.35 15.99
N LEU A 368 14.76 -20.56 15.97
CA LEU A 368 13.95 -20.29 14.79
C LEU A 368 14.81 -19.76 13.63
N LEU A 369 15.67 -18.78 13.89
CA LEU A 369 16.58 -18.25 12.87
C LEU A 369 17.54 -19.33 12.33
N MET A 370 18.07 -20.19 13.20
CA MET A 370 18.98 -21.26 12.81
C MET A 370 18.29 -22.38 12.03
N GLU A 371 17.06 -22.75 12.39
CA GLU A 371 16.20 -23.68 11.64
C GLU A 371 15.97 -23.21 10.20
N HIS A 372 15.90 -21.88 9.98
CA HIS A 372 15.78 -21.26 8.65
C HIS A 372 17.15 -20.91 8.02
N GLY A 373 18.26 -21.45 8.54
CA GLY A 373 19.58 -21.33 7.91
C GLY A 373 20.41 -20.12 8.32
N ALA A 374 20.14 -19.52 9.49
CA ALA A 374 21.04 -18.49 10.04
C ALA A 374 22.43 -19.06 10.35
N LYS A 375 23.45 -18.39 9.85
CA LYS A 375 24.85 -18.82 9.97
C LYS A 375 25.47 -18.35 11.28
N ARG A 376 25.94 -19.30 12.10
CA ARG A 376 26.56 -19.05 13.41
C ARG A 376 27.94 -18.37 13.34
N PHE A 377 28.62 -18.47 12.19
CA PHE A 377 30.02 -18.03 12.02
C PHE A 377 30.19 -16.78 11.15
N ILE A 378 29.13 -15.98 10.98
CA ILE A 378 29.26 -14.63 10.41
C ILE A 378 29.83 -13.72 11.51
N TRP A 379 30.79 -12.86 11.17
CA TRP A 379 31.39 -11.90 12.10
C TRP A 379 31.21 -10.47 11.60
N THR A 380 31.17 -9.54 12.54
CA THR A 380 31.12 -8.12 12.25
C THR A 380 32.44 -7.64 11.64
N SER A 381 32.40 -6.63 10.77
CA SER A 381 33.56 -6.25 9.94
C SER A 381 34.68 -5.56 10.71
N ARG A 382 34.35 -4.75 11.71
CA ARG A 382 35.38 -3.98 12.47
C ARG A 382 35.89 -4.68 13.70
N LYS A 383 34.97 -5.28 14.46
CA LYS A 383 35.29 -5.86 15.78
C LYS A 383 35.43 -7.37 15.76
N SER A 384 35.21 -7.99 14.60
CA SER A 384 35.24 -9.47 14.41
C SER A 384 34.41 -10.23 15.44
N TYR A 385 33.22 -9.71 15.78
CA TYR A 385 32.30 -10.33 16.72
C TYR A 385 31.39 -11.33 16.02
N TYR A 386 31.33 -12.52 16.56
CA TYR A 386 30.35 -13.57 16.18
C TYR A 386 29.12 -13.51 17.07
N PRO A 387 28.00 -14.18 16.71
CA PRO A 387 26.82 -14.28 17.56
C PRO A 387 27.13 -14.73 18.99
N ILE A 388 28.04 -15.71 19.16
CA ILE A 388 28.45 -16.21 20.47
C ILE A 388 29.14 -15.12 21.34
N GLY A 389 29.79 -14.14 20.75
CA GLY A 389 30.36 -13.02 21.47
C GLY A 389 29.32 -12.15 22.16
N PHE A 390 28.14 -11.98 21.53
CA PHE A 390 27.01 -11.25 22.12
C PHE A 390 26.42 -12.04 23.30
N ALA A 391 26.22 -13.36 23.14
CA ALA A 391 25.78 -14.25 24.21
C ALA A 391 26.76 -14.25 25.39
N SER A 392 28.06 -14.33 25.12
CA SER A 392 29.11 -14.31 26.14
C SER A 392 29.12 -13.02 26.98
N ARG A 393 28.87 -11.88 26.39
CA ARG A 393 28.74 -10.60 27.10
C ARG A 393 27.61 -10.56 28.11
N ARG A 394 26.56 -11.35 27.87
CA ARG A 394 25.43 -11.53 28.78
C ARG A 394 25.65 -12.65 29.80
N ASN A 395 26.74 -13.38 29.65
CA ASN A 395 26.97 -14.65 30.36
C ASN A 395 25.85 -15.68 30.15
N ASP A 396 25.27 -15.68 28.94
CA ASP A 396 24.15 -16.56 28.59
C ASP A 396 24.70 -17.92 28.14
N VAL A 397 24.83 -18.83 29.08
CA VAL A 397 25.40 -20.17 28.88
C VAL A 397 24.55 -20.97 27.87
N LYS A 398 23.23 -20.96 28.03
CA LYS A 398 22.32 -21.71 27.14
C LYS A 398 22.38 -21.21 25.69
N MET A 399 22.43 -19.90 25.49
CA MET A 399 22.62 -19.31 24.17
C MET A 399 23.98 -19.67 23.58
N MET A 400 25.05 -19.65 24.38
CA MET A 400 26.37 -20.05 23.91
C MET A 400 26.40 -21.53 23.52
N GLN A 401 25.77 -22.42 24.29
CA GLN A 401 25.63 -23.84 23.98
C GLN A 401 24.91 -24.03 22.62
N LEU A 402 23.74 -23.40 22.45
CA LEU A 402 22.98 -23.44 21.21
C LEU A 402 23.82 -23.00 20.01
N LEU A 403 24.55 -21.88 20.13
CA LEU A 403 25.39 -21.34 19.07
C LEU A 403 26.61 -22.21 18.75
N LEU A 404 27.03 -23.06 19.68
CA LEU A 404 28.07 -24.08 19.48
C LEU A 404 27.53 -25.39 18.90
N GLY A 405 26.22 -25.55 18.85
CA GLY A 405 25.53 -26.74 18.32
C GLY A 405 25.26 -27.78 19.40
N ALA A 406 25.43 -27.44 20.68
CA ALA A 406 24.99 -28.25 21.79
C ALA A 406 23.50 -27.98 22.10
N ASP A 407 22.82 -28.98 22.66
CA ASP A 407 21.46 -28.81 23.15
C ASP A 407 21.45 -28.36 24.62
N PRO A 408 21.01 -27.13 24.94
CA PRO A 408 21.02 -26.61 26.31
C PRO A 408 20.09 -27.35 27.28
N GLY A 409 19.21 -28.20 26.76
CA GLY A 409 18.27 -29.01 27.55
C GLY A 409 18.66 -30.47 27.69
N ASN A 410 19.70 -30.90 26.97
CA ASN A 410 20.10 -32.30 26.91
C ASN A 410 21.63 -32.42 26.89
N GLU A 411 22.26 -31.98 27.97
CA GLU A 411 23.71 -31.99 28.10
C GLU A 411 24.25 -33.43 28.21
N GLU A 412 25.13 -33.82 27.27
CA GLU A 412 25.79 -35.13 27.31
C GLU A 412 26.84 -35.20 28.42
N ARG A 413 27.42 -34.08 28.77
CA ARG A 413 28.43 -33.90 29.84
C ARG A 413 28.45 -32.46 30.34
N TRP A 414 28.92 -32.36 31.60
CA TRP A 414 29.20 -31.07 32.21
C TRP A 414 30.38 -31.18 33.17
N LEU A 415 30.99 -30.06 33.53
CA LEU A 415 32.13 -29.98 34.41
C LEU A 415 31.80 -29.23 35.69
N LYS A 416 32.30 -29.74 36.84
CA LYS A 416 32.34 -29.02 38.11
C LYS A 416 33.79 -28.66 38.43
N VAL A 417 34.06 -27.44 38.90
CA VAL A 417 35.32 -27.01 39.47
C VAL A 417 35.04 -26.47 40.86
N ASP A 418 35.71 -27.03 41.86
CA ASP A 418 35.63 -26.57 43.24
C ASP A 418 36.94 -25.84 43.60
N LEU A 419 36.82 -24.56 43.94
CA LEU A 419 37.95 -23.69 44.21
C LEU A 419 38.55 -23.98 45.61
N SER A 420 37.73 -24.49 46.55
CA SER A 420 38.20 -24.83 47.88
C SER A 420 39.01 -26.14 47.87
N GLU A 421 38.57 -27.11 47.07
CA GLU A 421 39.21 -28.40 46.92
C GLU A 421 40.36 -28.40 45.88
N GLN A 422 40.47 -27.33 45.10
CA GLN A 422 41.39 -27.24 43.97
C GLN A 422 41.25 -28.47 43.05
N LYS A 423 40.04 -28.85 42.72
CA LYS A 423 39.71 -30.07 41.99
C LYS A 423 38.64 -29.79 40.91
N ALA A 424 38.70 -30.52 39.82
CA ALA A 424 37.73 -30.49 38.73
C ALA A 424 37.24 -31.91 38.43
N TRP A 425 35.97 -32.00 38.10
CA TRP A 425 35.32 -33.24 37.68
C TRP A 425 34.63 -33.04 36.36
N VAL A 426 34.55 -34.11 35.58
CA VAL A 426 33.68 -34.23 34.41
C VAL A 426 32.64 -35.27 34.70
N TYR A 427 31.37 -34.87 34.53
CA TYR A 427 30.20 -35.72 34.69
C TYR A 427 29.57 -36.02 33.35
N GLY A 428 29.03 -37.22 33.16
CA GLY A 428 28.16 -37.59 32.08
C GLY A 428 26.72 -37.14 32.29
N LYS A 429 25.86 -37.50 31.38
CA LYS A 429 24.43 -37.13 31.38
C LYS A 429 23.69 -37.55 32.65
N ASP A 430 24.07 -38.67 33.26
CA ASP A 430 23.42 -39.22 34.48
C ASP A 430 24.18 -38.81 35.75
N ASP A 431 24.91 -37.70 35.71
CA ASP A 431 25.78 -37.21 36.79
C ASP A 431 26.82 -38.23 37.28
N LYS A 432 27.13 -39.23 36.44
CA LYS A 432 28.20 -40.19 36.70
C LYS A 432 29.54 -39.52 36.47
N GLU A 433 30.46 -39.62 37.42
CA GLU A 433 31.82 -39.14 37.26
C GLU A 433 32.51 -39.94 36.17
N LEU A 434 33.00 -39.21 35.13
CA LEU A 434 33.77 -39.75 34.01
C LEU A 434 35.26 -39.55 34.23
N PHE A 435 35.62 -38.44 34.89
CA PHE A 435 36.98 -38.05 35.07
C PHE A 435 37.09 -37.04 36.22
N SER A 436 38.20 -37.07 36.96
CA SER A 436 38.53 -35.99 37.88
C SER A 436 40.02 -35.69 37.89
N THR A 437 40.39 -34.48 38.27
CA THR A 437 41.77 -34.02 38.30
C THR A 437 41.95 -32.88 39.28
N ARG A 438 43.14 -32.76 39.85
CA ARG A 438 43.55 -31.55 40.57
C ARG A 438 43.61 -30.38 39.60
N VAL A 439 43.36 -29.18 40.10
CA VAL A 439 43.57 -27.92 39.37
C VAL A 439 44.30 -26.94 40.27
N SER A 440 45.00 -25.96 39.67
CA SER A 440 45.46 -24.80 40.42
C SER A 440 44.81 -23.56 39.82
N THR A 441 44.02 -22.88 40.63
CA THR A 441 43.17 -21.77 40.24
C THR A 441 43.85 -20.42 40.50
N GLY A 442 43.11 -19.30 40.33
CA GLY A 442 43.64 -17.94 40.46
C GLY A 442 44.05 -17.59 41.88
N ARG A 443 45.31 -17.12 42.07
CA ARG A 443 45.85 -16.63 43.35
C ARG A 443 45.18 -15.35 43.83
N LYS A 444 45.44 -14.91 45.04
CA LYS A 444 44.97 -13.62 45.60
C LYS A 444 45.29 -12.48 44.62
N GLY A 445 44.32 -11.65 44.30
CA GLY A 445 44.42 -10.59 43.29
C GLY A 445 44.09 -11.02 41.84
N TYR A 446 44.03 -12.31 41.55
CA TYR A 446 43.74 -12.90 40.24
C TYR A 446 42.72 -14.07 40.37
N ARG A 447 41.76 -13.94 41.28
CA ARG A 447 40.81 -15.04 41.58
C ARG A 447 40.07 -15.51 40.33
N THR A 448 39.98 -16.83 40.18
CA THR A 448 39.07 -17.45 39.22
C THR A 448 37.63 -17.10 39.60
N LYS A 449 36.85 -16.62 38.66
CA LYS A 449 35.44 -16.26 38.89
C LYS A 449 34.61 -17.50 39.04
N THR A 450 33.69 -17.49 40.02
CA THR A 450 32.65 -18.51 40.21
C THR A 450 31.45 -18.23 39.29
N GLY A 451 30.64 -19.26 39.05
CA GLY A 451 29.45 -19.19 38.21
C GLY A 451 29.44 -20.25 37.13
N GLU A 452 28.55 -20.07 36.18
CA GLU A 452 28.40 -20.97 35.04
C GLU A 452 29.12 -20.42 33.80
N PHE A 453 29.77 -21.31 33.10
CA PHE A 453 30.55 -21.04 31.90
C PHE A 453 30.32 -22.14 30.88
N VAL A 454 30.80 -21.95 29.66
CA VAL A 454 30.78 -22.97 28.60
C VAL A 454 32.16 -23.03 27.92
N ILE A 455 32.62 -24.22 27.56
CA ILE A 455 33.82 -24.36 26.73
C ILE A 455 33.50 -23.84 25.34
N THR A 456 34.16 -22.74 24.91
CA THR A 456 33.80 -22.09 23.64
C THR A 456 34.75 -22.47 22.49
N ASN A 457 36.01 -22.75 22.77
CA ASN A 457 36.93 -23.29 21.78
C ASN A 457 38.10 -24.01 22.47
N LYS A 458 38.78 -24.85 21.71
CA LYS A 458 39.93 -25.63 22.13
C LYS A 458 41.12 -25.35 21.21
N ASN A 459 42.31 -25.13 21.80
CA ASN A 459 43.55 -24.91 21.05
C ASN A 459 44.70 -25.66 21.71
N ARG A 460 45.19 -26.73 21.09
CA ARG A 460 46.23 -27.61 21.62
C ARG A 460 47.57 -26.92 21.84
N HIS A 461 47.87 -25.89 21.05
CA HIS A 461 49.17 -25.19 21.05
C HIS A 461 49.00 -23.69 21.35
N HIS A 462 48.08 -23.33 22.21
CA HIS A 462 47.78 -21.94 22.53
C HIS A 462 48.98 -21.23 23.15
N VAL A 463 49.22 -19.99 22.69
CA VAL A 463 50.16 -19.04 23.31
C VAL A 463 49.35 -17.86 23.81
N SER A 464 49.60 -17.45 25.04
CA SER A 464 48.84 -16.37 25.67
C SER A 464 48.98 -15.04 24.92
N ASN A 465 47.86 -14.40 24.65
CA ASN A 465 47.83 -13.03 24.10
C ASN A 465 48.06 -11.97 25.19
N ILE A 466 47.90 -12.34 26.46
CA ILE A 466 48.01 -11.43 27.62
C ILE A 466 49.45 -11.48 28.16
N TYR A 467 50.00 -12.67 28.29
CA TYR A 467 51.37 -12.89 28.80
C TYR A 467 52.25 -13.33 27.65
N LYS A 468 53.11 -12.42 27.14
CA LYS A 468 53.94 -12.67 25.95
C LYS A 468 54.79 -13.96 26.09
N GLY A 469 54.61 -14.86 25.12
CA GLY A 469 55.41 -16.09 25.00
C GLY A 469 55.00 -17.23 25.93
N VAL A 470 54.04 -17.06 26.83
CA VAL A 470 53.64 -18.14 27.74
C VAL A 470 52.82 -19.16 26.97
N ARG A 471 53.32 -20.39 26.85
CA ARG A 471 52.64 -21.51 26.25
C ARG A 471 51.58 -22.05 27.21
N MET A 472 50.41 -22.32 26.70
CA MET A 472 49.25 -22.88 27.40
C MET A 472 48.73 -24.12 26.63
N PRO A 473 49.44 -25.26 26.70
CA PRO A 473 49.03 -26.47 25.97
C PRO A 473 47.64 -26.93 26.39
N TYR A 474 46.88 -27.51 25.46
CA TYR A 474 45.51 -28.01 25.68
C TYR A 474 44.54 -26.94 26.24
N PHE A 475 44.68 -25.69 25.75
CA PHE A 475 43.86 -24.60 26.21
C PHE A 475 42.39 -24.78 25.78
N GLN A 476 41.50 -24.71 26.76
CA GLN A 476 40.03 -24.77 26.58
C GLN A 476 39.43 -23.49 27.14
N ARG A 477 39.00 -22.61 26.25
CA ARG A 477 38.51 -21.26 26.58
C ARG A 477 37.15 -21.32 27.21
N LEU A 478 36.90 -20.57 28.28
CA LEU A 478 35.63 -20.44 28.94
C LEU A 478 34.89 -19.17 28.49
N SER A 479 33.66 -19.33 28.03
CA SER A 479 32.70 -18.27 27.68
C SER A 479 33.29 -17.11 26.90
N CYS A 480 34.13 -17.39 25.88
CA CYS A 480 34.85 -16.41 25.07
C CYS A 480 35.77 -15.47 25.87
N GLY A 481 35.96 -15.74 27.16
CA GLY A 481 36.80 -14.96 28.05
C GLY A 481 38.29 -15.21 27.87
N ALA A 482 39.09 -14.57 28.69
CA ALA A 482 40.54 -14.78 28.74
C ALA A 482 40.94 -16.01 29.56
N VAL A 483 40.02 -16.57 30.32
CA VAL A 483 40.24 -17.71 31.25
C VAL A 483 39.90 -19.02 30.56
N GLY A 484 40.62 -20.07 30.93
CA GLY A 484 40.36 -21.44 30.45
C GLY A 484 41.15 -22.47 31.20
N PHE A 485 40.88 -23.76 30.92
CA PHE A 485 41.72 -24.85 31.33
C PHE A 485 42.97 -24.90 30.44
N HIS A 486 44.14 -25.25 31.00
CA HIS A 486 45.34 -25.54 30.24
C HIS A 486 46.34 -26.34 31.06
N GLU A 487 47.28 -27.04 30.39
CA GLU A 487 48.39 -27.68 31.07
C GLU A 487 49.26 -26.65 31.79
N GLY A 488 49.68 -26.95 33.02
CA GLY A 488 50.58 -26.11 33.76
C GLY A 488 51.02 -26.69 35.10
N TYR A 489 51.95 -26.03 35.76
CA TYR A 489 52.34 -26.37 37.13
C TYR A 489 51.14 -26.18 38.07
N CYS A 490 50.80 -27.24 38.79
CA CYS A 490 49.59 -27.35 39.57
C CYS A 490 49.91 -27.73 41.03
N PRO A 491 50.35 -26.76 41.86
CA PRO A 491 50.51 -26.98 43.30
C PRO A 491 49.14 -27.14 43.97
N ASP A 492 49.11 -27.62 45.23
CA ASP A 492 47.90 -27.84 46.00
C ASP A 492 47.28 -26.52 46.53
N TYR A 493 47.57 -25.41 45.93
CA TYR A 493 47.06 -24.08 46.27
C TYR A 493 46.82 -23.22 45.00
N PRO A 494 46.00 -22.15 45.07
CA PRO A 494 45.81 -21.21 43.96
C PRO A 494 47.12 -20.49 43.57
N ALA A 495 47.60 -20.69 42.34
CA ALA A 495 48.86 -20.13 41.87
C ALA A 495 48.78 -19.47 40.48
N SER A 496 47.63 -19.50 39.80
CA SER A 496 47.48 -18.95 38.46
C SER A 496 47.09 -17.47 38.47
N HIS A 497 46.97 -16.88 37.28
CA HIS A 497 46.42 -15.54 37.05
C HIS A 497 44.95 -15.61 36.60
N GLY A 498 44.16 -16.57 37.13
CA GLY A 498 42.76 -16.73 36.86
C GLY A 498 42.39 -17.96 36.03
N CYS A 499 43.33 -18.53 35.27
CA CYS A 499 43.14 -19.77 34.53
C CYS A 499 43.13 -21.00 35.45
N LEU A 500 42.54 -22.07 34.96
CA LEU A 500 42.47 -23.37 35.59
C LEU A 500 43.62 -24.24 35.07
N ARG A 501 44.75 -24.25 35.80
CA ARG A 501 45.90 -25.09 35.45
C ARG A 501 45.59 -26.54 35.77
N VAL A 502 45.92 -27.44 34.85
CA VAL A 502 45.70 -28.88 34.96
C VAL A 502 47.07 -29.58 34.86
N PRO A 503 47.37 -30.61 35.67
CA PRO A 503 48.63 -31.33 35.59
C PRO A 503 48.87 -31.93 34.20
N ARG A 504 50.16 -32.05 33.83
CA ARG A 504 50.58 -32.71 32.60
C ARG A 504 50.02 -34.14 32.56
N GLY A 505 49.55 -34.58 31.40
CA GLY A 505 48.85 -35.86 31.21
C GLY A 505 47.33 -35.72 31.42
N ASN A 506 46.91 -35.23 32.60
CA ASN A 506 45.47 -35.00 32.88
C ASN A 506 44.88 -33.90 31.97
N ALA A 507 45.69 -32.89 31.58
CA ALA A 507 45.24 -31.86 30.62
C ALA A 507 44.98 -32.45 29.25
N ALA A 508 45.78 -33.42 28.80
CA ALA A 508 45.53 -34.11 27.53
C ALA A 508 44.31 -35.03 27.61
N GLU A 509 44.05 -35.66 28.75
CA GLU A 509 42.87 -36.50 28.96
C GLU A 509 41.59 -35.65 29.04
N LEU A 510 41.60 -34.58 29.85
CA LEU A 510 40.52 -33.61 29.90
C LEU A 510 40.20 -33.06 28.51
N TRP A 511 41.22 -32.77 27.70
CA TRP A 511 41.07 -32.33 26.32
C TRP A 511 40.32 -33.36 25.44
N LYS A 512 40.58 -34.65 25.62
CA LYS A 512 39.95 -35.69 24.78
C LYS A 512 38.46 -35.88 25.12
N ILE A 513 38.10 -35.80 26.39
CA ILE A 513 36.75 -36.13 26.87
C ILE A 513 35.80 -34.96 26.85
N THR A 514 36.26 -33.73 26.69
CA THR A 514 35.42 -32.53 26.66
C THR A 514 35.26 -31.98 25.24
N GLU A 515 34.19 -31.23 25.00
CA GLU A 515 33.94 -30.58 23.70
C GLU A 515 33.49 -29.12 23.86
N PRO A 516 33.60 -28.30 22.84
CA PRO A 516 32.92 -27.00 22.79
C PRO A 516 31.42 -27.18 22.98
N GLY A 517 30.83 -26.40 23.88
CA GLY A 517 29.41 -26.54 24.29
C GLY A 517 29.24 -27.16 25.67
N ASP A 518 30.24 -27.86 26.21
CA ASP A 518 30.17 -28.43 27.56
C ASP A 518 30.07 -27.31 28.60
N ARG A 519 29.10 -27.41 29.51
CA ARG A 519 28.87 -26.48 30.61
C ARG A 519 29.93 -26.70 31.71
N VAL A 520 30.42 -25.62 32.30
CA VAL A 520 31.38 -25.62 33.40
C VAL A 520 30.82 -24.81 34.56
N VAL A 521 30.61 -25.46 35.68
CA VAL A 521 30.13 -24.84 36.93
C VAL A 521 31.31 -24.69 37.89
N ILE A 522 31.70 -23.45 38.21
CA ILE A 522 32.79 -23.14 39.13
C ILE A 522 32.18 -22.68 40.45
N VAL A 523 32.40 -23.47 41.49
CA VAL A 523 31.94 -23.17 42.84
C VAL A 523 33.08 -22.72 43.75
N PRO A 524 32.77 -21.99 44.85
CA PRO A 524 33.76 -21.45 45.79
C PRO A 524 34.71 -22.48 46.35
#